data_741c93663d6901eea52923f7055d7568
#
_entry.id   741c93663d6901eea52923f7055d7568
#
_cell.length_a   1.000
_cell.length_b   1.000
_cell.length_c   1.000
_cell.angle_alpha   90.00
_cell.angle_beta   90.00
_cell.angle_gamma   90.00
#
_symmetry.space_group_name_H-M   'P 1'
#
loop_
_entity.id
_entity.type
_entity.pdbx_description
1 polymer ?
#
loop_
_entity_poly.entity_id
_entity_poly.type
_entity_poly.pdbx_seq_one_letter_code
_entity_poly.pdbx_strand_id
1 'polypeptide(L)'
;MASGYTLAFDRFTPAGDIGMVAPRMLGPEVRRCYEEGVGFITAVGVHRDATGRALARVLAIAKAIGGLRQGAIELTPMQEAVLDLGVEQVLSPALTAVNNAFVATMIEHGIPIEAIVTELVLSGEVERTYRLLREVGYAVQSEFHSPTSQYGQLTRRGRYDHLDFVTTMRALADDIESGRFADEWDAERDAGYPNLVRLREQYAGPAVREFETELRRQLGQGALTS
;
A
#
# COMPACT_ATOMS: atom_id res chain seq x y z
N MET A 1 2.58 -9.76 -7.38
CA MET A 1 1.21 -10.34 -7.56
C MET A 1 0.59 -10.40 -6.19
N ALA A 2 -0.60 -9.86 -6.02
CA ALA A 2 -1.31 -9.95 -4.75
C ALA A 2 -1.57 -11.42 -4.39
N SER A 3 -1.42 -11.78 -3.13
CA SER A 3 -1.46 -13.18 -2.69
C SER A 3 -2.76 -13.90 -3.02
N GLY A 4 -3.90 -13.18 -2.99
CA GLY A 4 -5.21 -13.73 -3.32
C GLY A 4 -5.54 -13.82 -4.81
N TYR A 5 -4.83 -13.10 -5.66
CA TYR A 5 -5.13 -12.93 -7.08
C TYR A 5 -5.29 -14.26 -7.83
N THR A 6 -4.27 -15.13 -7.76
CA THR A 6 -4.27 -16.41 -8.48
C THR A 6 -5.40 -17.33 -8.03
N LEU A 7 -5.72 -17.34 -6.73
CA LEU A 7 -6.76 -18.17 -6.16
C LEU A 7 -8.15 -17.57 -6.36
N ALA A 8 -8.29 -16.26 -6.23
CA ALA A 8 -9.57 -15.56 -6.36
C ALA A 8 -10.18 -15.71 -7.74
N PHE A 9 -9.35 -15.78 -8.80
CA PHE A 9 -9.79 -15.87 -10.19
C PHE A 9 -9.53 -17.26 -10.83
N ASP A 10 -9.33 -18.28 -10.02
CA ASP A 10 -9.11 -19.67 -10.46
C ASP A 10 -8.01 -19.84 -11.54
N ARG A 11 -6.99 -18.97 -11.50
CA ARG A 11 -5.85 -19.05 -12.44
C ARG A 11 -4.93 -20.24 -12.16
N PHE A 12 -5.11 -20.88 -11.01
CA PHE A 12 -4.35 -22.05 -10.58
C PHE A 12 -5.22 -22.96 -9.70
N THR A 13 -5.55 -24.14 -10.19
CA THR A 13 -6.47 -25.07 -9.54
C THR A 13 -5.87 -26.47 -9.35
N PRO A 14 -4.81 -26.66 -8.55
CA PRO A 14 -4.23 -27.97 -8.29
C PRO A 14 -5.19 -28.87 -7.50
N ALA A 15 -5.00 -30.21 -7.55
CA ALA A 15 -5.85 -31.22 -6.90
C ALA A 15 -5.48 -31.35 -5.44
N GLY A 16 -5.05 -30.62 -4.65
CA GLY A 16 -4.69 -30.77 -3.23
C GLY A 16 -5.32 -29.74 -2.31
N ASP A 17 -4.78 -29.61 -1.12
CA ASP A 17 -5.06 -28.48 -0.26
C ASP A 17 -4.50 -27.22 -0.89
N ILE A 18 -5.31 -26.17 -0.93
CA ILE A 18 -4.91 -24.84 -1.39
C ILE A 18 -5.17 -23.89 -0.25
N GLY A 19 -4.10 -23.22 0.18
CA GLY A 19 -4.16 -22.21 1.23
C GLY A 19 -3.40 -20.95 0.86
N MET A 20 -3.67 -19.91 1.60
CA MET A 20 -3.10 -18.58 1.42
C MET A 20 -2.39 -18.12 2.69
N VAL A 21 -1.19 -17.60 2.52
CA VAL A 21 -0.43 -16.87 3.55
C VAL A 21 0.03 -15.57 2.94
N ALA A 22 -0.54 -14.47 3.39
CA ALA A 22 -0.35 -13.14 2.82
C ALA A 22 0.18 -12.15 3.88
N PRO A 23 1.51 -11.96 3.96
CA PRO A 23 2.10 -10.95 4.84
C PRO A 23 1.58 -9.54 4.54
N ARG A 24 1.24 -8.79 5.61
CA ARG A 24 0.75 -7.40 5.51
C ARG A 24 1.92 -6.42 5.49
N MET A 25 2.85 -6.59 4.53
CA MET A 25 3.99 -5.69 4.32
C MET A 25 4.72 -5.99 3.02
N LEU A 26 5.60 -5.08 2.63
CA LEU A 26 6.45 -5.22 1.44
C LEU A 26 7.39 -6.44 1.58
N GLY A 27 7.67 -7.11 0.47
CA GLY A 27 8.49 -8.32 0.44
C GLY A 27 9.85 -8.20 1.14
N PRO A 28 10.66 -7.15 0.89
CA PRO A 28 11.93 -6.94 1.59
C PRO A 28 11.76 -6.81 3.11
N GLU A 29 10.70 -6.14 3.56
CA GLU A 29 10.39 -5.98 4.98
C GLU A 29 9.99 -7.30 5.66
N VAL A 30 9.31 -8.20 4.95
CA VAL A 30 9.02 -9.57 5.43
C VAL A 30 10.31 -10.26 5.84
N ARG A 31 11.32 -10.19 4.98
CA ARG A 31 12.64 -10.80 5.22
C ARG A 31 13.32 -10.15 6.42
N ARG A 32 13.37 -8.84 6.47
CA ARG A 32 13.97 -8.09 7.60
C ARG A 32 13.29 -8.44 8.94
N CYS A 33 11.95 -8.38 8.99
CA CYS A 33 11.20 -8.70 10.20
C CYS A 33 11.37 -10.16 10.65
N TYR A 34 11.59 -11.08 9.72
CA TYR A 34 11.91 -12.47 10.02
C TYR A 34 13.29 -12.59 10.67
N GLU A 35 14.31 -11.96 10.10
CA GLU A 35 15.70 -11.99 10.59
C GLU A 35 15.84 -11.30 11.95
N GLU A 36 15.18 -10.18 12.15
CA GLU A 36 15.13 -9.46 13.43
C GLU A 36 14.28 -10.17 14.49
N GLY A 37 13.49 -11.16 14.11
CA GLY A 37 12.65 -11.91 15.03
C GLY A 37 11.40 -11.18 15.52
N VAL A 38 11.08 -9.99 14.97
CA VAL A 38 9.90 -9.20 15.38
C VAL A 38 8.61 -9.71 14.74
N GLY A 39 8.70 -10.36 13.56
CA GLY A 39 7.55 -10.86 12.82
C GLY A 39 6.68 -9.75 12.21
N PHE A 40 5.50 -10.12 11.75
CA PHE A 40 4.54 -9.23 11.08
C PHE A 40 3.12 -9.77 11.19
N ILE A 41 2.13 -8.94 10.87
CA ILE A 41 0.73 -9.35 10.73
C ILE A 41 0.55 -10.06 9.39
N THR A 42 -0.21 -11.17 9.37
CA THR A 42 -0.42 -11.99 8.18
C THR A 42 -1.91 -12.24 7.96
N ALA A 43 -2.40 -12.15 6.73
CA ALA A 43 -3.67 -12.76 6.37
C ALA A 43 -3.44 -14.24 6.05
N VAL A 44 -4.37 -15.07 6.50
CA VAL A 44 -4.37 -16.52 6.24
C VAL A 44 -5.72 -16.93 5.70
N GLY A 45 -5.76 -17.95 4.84
CA GLY A 45 -7.03 -18.44 4.30
C GLY A 45 -6.90 -19.82 3.70
N VAL A 46 -8.03 -20.52 3.59
CA VAL A 46 -8.14 -21.79 2.90
C VAL A 46 -9.06 -21.63 1.72
N HIS A 47 -8.54 -21.91 0.53
CA HIS A 47 -9.35 -21.94 -0.69
C HIS A 47 -9.96 -23.33 -0.92
N ARG A 48 -9.16 -24.38 -0.69
CA ARG A 48 -9.59 -25.79 -0.81
C ARG A 48 -8.98 -26.62 0.31
N ASP A 49 -9.82 -27.39 0.97
CA ASP A 49 -9.39 -28.37 1.98
C ASP A 49 -9.73 -29.79 1.50
N ALA A 50 -8.82 -30.41 0.75
CA ALA A 50 -8.98 -31.77 0.23
C ALA A 50 -8.70 -32.84 1.29
N THR A 51 -7.93 -32.51 2.34
CA THR A 51 -7.46 -33.48 3.34
C THR A 51 -8.05 -33.29 4.74
N GLY A 52 -8.84 -32.23 4.98
CA GLY A 52 -9.31 -31.82 6.30
C GLY A 52 -8.21 -31.17 7.17
N ARG A 53 -7.06 -30.83 6.58
CA ARG A 53 -5.88 -30.31 7.28
C ARG A 53 -5.30 -29.03 6.69
N ALA A 54 -5.98 -28.41 5.73
CA ALA A 54 -5.46 -27.25 5.01
C ALA A 54 -5.16 -26.08 5.97
N LEU A 55 -6.07 -25.71 6.86
CA LEU A 55 -5.85 -24.62 7.81
C LEU A 55 -4.64 -24.87 8.72
N ALA A 56 -4.50 -26.10 9.25
CA ALA A 56 -3.34 -26.42 10.09
C ALA A 56 -2.01 -26.25 9.33
N ARG A 57 -1.97 -26.62 8.06
CA ARG A 57 -0.79 -26.44 7.19
C ARG A 57 -0.53 -24.95 6.91
N VAL A 58 -1.55 -24.17 6.60
CA VAL A 58 -1.46 -22.72 6.40
C VAL A 58 -0.86 -22.04 7.64
N LEU A 59 -1.42 -22.35 8.82
CA LEU A 59 -0.93 -21.80 10.09
C LEU A 59 0.51 -22.24 10.41
N ALA A 60 0.88 -23.47 10.08
CA ALA A 60 2.25 -23.96 10.25
C ALA A 60 3.24 -23.19 9.38
N ILE A 61 2.89 -22.92 8.11
CA ILE A 61 3.71 -22.12 7.21
C ILE A 61 3.79 -20.67 7.70
N ALA A 62 2.65 -20.05 8.02
CA ALA A 62 2.60 -18.69 8.55
C ALA A 62 3.47 -18.53 9.80
N LYS A 63 3.43 -19.51 10.71
CA LYS A 63 4.29 -19.56 11.90
C LYS A 63 5.77 -19.66 11.54
N ALA A 64 6.11 -20.55 10.59
CA ALA A 64 7.50 -20.80 10.20
C ALA A 64 8.18 -19.55 9.63
N ILE A 65 7.45 -18.72 8.89
CA ILE A 65 7.97 -17.45 8.31
C ILE A 65 7.89 -16.26 9.28
N GLY A 66 7.44 -16.47 10.52
CA GLY A 66 7.28 -15.38 11.50
C GLY A 66 5.96 -14.60 11.43
N GLY A 67 5.06 -14.98 10.52
CA GLY A 67 3.80 -14.27 10.23
C GLY A 67 2.73 -14.36 11.33
N LEU A 68 2.91 -15.20 12.34
CA LEU A 68 1.97 -15.26 13.47
C LEU A 68 2.46 -14.51 14.72
N ARG A 69 3.66 -13.92 14.69
CA ARG A 69 4.22 -13.26 15.88
C ARG A 69 3.46 -12.00 16.29
N GLN A 70 2.90 -11.27 15.31
CA GLN A 70 2.07 -10.08 15.55
C GLN A 70 0.58 -10.33 15.33
N GLY A 71 0.19 -11.58 15.08
CA GLY A 71 -1.18 -11.99 14.86
C GLY A 71 -1.49 -12.28 13.39
N ALA A 72 -2.65 -12.93 13.18
CA ALA A 72 -3.17 -13.23 11.86
C ALA A 72 -4.65 -12.88 11.77
N ILE A 73 -5.11 -12.57 10.56
CA ILE A 73 -6.50 -12.37 10.21
C ILE A 73 -6.90 -13.40 9.16
N GLU A 74 -8.06 -14.02 9.32
CA GLU A 74 -8.57 -14.96 8.33
C GLU A 74 -9.36 -14.22 7.25
N LEU A 75 -8.98 -14.43 5.99
CA LEU A 75 -9.64 -13.86 4.80
C LEU A 75 -9.81 -14.94 3.74
N THR A 76 -10.89 -14.85 2.96
CA THR A 76 -10.98 -15.61 1.71
C THR A 76 -10.00 -15.06 0.67
N PRO A 77 -9.58 -15.85 -0.34
CA PRO A 77 -8.72 -15.34 -1.43
C PRO A 77 -9.30 -14.13 -2.15
N MET A 78 -10.64 -14.07 -2.33
CA MET A 78 -11.31 -12.90 -2.93
C MET A 78 -11.21 -11.67 -2.03
N GLN A 79 -11.48 -11.80 -0.73
CA GLN A 79 -11.32 -10.69 0.22
C GLN A 79 -9.89 -10.18 0.25
N GLU A 80 -8.92 -11.09 0.19
CA GLU A 80 -7.50 -10.72 0.10
C GLU A 80 -7.19 -9.97 -1.19
N ALA A 81 -7.64 -10.46 -2.33
CA ALA A 81 -7.40 -9.82 -3.62
C ALA A 81 -8.00 -8.40 -3.68
N VAL A 82 -9.25 -8.25 -3.23
CA VAL A 82 -9.94 -6.94 -3.22
C VAL A 82 -9.26 -5.98 -2.25
N LEU A 83 -8.87 -6.45 -1.07
CA LEU A 83 -8.23 -5.59 -0.07
C LEU A 83 -6.82 -5.16 -0.49
N ASP A 84 -5.99 -6.10 -0.91
CA ASP A 84 -4.58 -5.87 -1.27
C ASP A 84 -4.48 -4.98 -2.51
N LEU A 85 -5.13 -5.38 -3.60
CA LEU A 85 -5.21 -4.57 -4.82
C LEU A 85 -5.97 -3.25 -4.59
N GLY A 86 -6.95 -3.24 -3.69
CA GLY A 86 -7.69 -2.03 -3.32
C GLY A 86 -6.79 -0.98 -2.68
N VAL A 87 -5.88 -1.35 -1.79
CA VAL A 87 -4.88 -0.42 -1.24
C VAL A 87 -3.98 0.13 -2.35
N GLU A 88 -3.55 -0.72 -3.27
CA GLU A 88 -2.63 -0.33 -4.35
C GLU A 88 -3.30 0.48 -5.47
N GLN A 89 -4.53 0.15 -5.85
CA GLN A 89 -5.18 0.68 -7.05
C GLN A 89 -6.32 1.66 -6.76
N VAL A 90 -6.88 1.63 -5.55
CA VAL A 90 -7.97 2.53 -5.17
C VAL A 90 -7.46 3.63 -4.24
N LEU A 91 -6.79 3.27 -3.14
CA LEU A 91 -6.33 4.23 -2.15
C LEU A 91 -5.07 4.98 -2.61
N SER A 92 -4.02 4.28 -3.03
CA SER A 92 -2.72 4.91 -3.35
C SER A 92 -2.80 5.94 -4.48
N PRO A 93 -3.50 5.71 -5.61
CA PRO A 93 -3.68 6.73 -6.64
C PRO A 93 -4.46 7.95 -6.15
N ALA A 94 -5.47 7.76 -5.29
CA ALA A 94 -6.22 8.87 -4.71
C ALA A 94 -5.33 9.73 -3.81
N LEU A 95 -4.51 9.12 -2.96
CA LEU A 95 -3.53 9.86 -2.14
C LEU A 95 -2.51 10.60 -2.99
N THR A 96 -2.05 10.00 -4.09
CA THR A 96 -1.15 10.65 -5.05
C THR A 96 -1.83 11.88 -5.69
N ALA A 97 -3.09 11.76 -6.09
CA ALA A 97 -3.83 12.89 -6.65
C ALA A 97 -4.00 14.05 -5.65
N VAL A 98 -4.30 13.73 -4.38
CA VAL A 98 -4.39 14.72 -3.30
C VAL A 98 -3.04 15.40 -3.05
N ASN A 99 -1.95 14.63 -2.97
CA ASN A 99 -0.60 15.18 -2.78
C ASN A 99 -0.19 16.08 -3.94
N ASN A 100 -0.45 15.68 -5.19
CA ASN A 100 -0.16 16.50 -6.37
C ASN A 100 -0.94 17.82 -6.36
N ALA A 101 -2.22 17.79 -5.99
CA ALA A 101 -3.02 19.00 -5.85
C ALA A 101 -2.47 19.92 -4.75
N PHE A 102 -2.05 19.37 -3.62
CA PHE A 102 -1.40 20.12 -2.56
C PHE A 102 -0.10 20.76 -3.03
N VAL A 103 0.78 19.99 -3.68
CA VAL A 103 2.07 20.49 -4.21
C VAL A 103 1.83 21.63 -5.18
N ALA A 104 0.93 21.47 -6.16
CA ALA A 104 0.60 22.52 -7.12
C ALA A 104 0.10 23.79 -6.43
N THR A 105 -0.81 23.65 -5.47
CA THR A 105 -1.36 24.78 -4.71
C THR A 105 -0.27 25.51 -3.91
N MET A 106 0.64 24.80 -3.27
CA MET A 106 1.73 25.42 -2.52
C MET A 106 2.71 26.16 -3.42
N ILE A 107 3.01 25.62 -4.59
CA ILE A 107 3.84 26.29 -5.60
C ILE A 107 3.16 27.61 -6.06
N GLU A 108 1.86 27.62 -6.32
CA GLU A 108 1.09 28.83 -6.65
C GLU A 108 1.17 29.90 -5.55
N HIS A 109 1.32 29.48 -4.30
CA HIS A 109 1.55 30.36 -3.15
C HIS A 109 3.01 30.74 -2.93
N GLY A 110 3.92 30.41 -3.86
CA GLY A 110 5.32 30.78 -3.85
C GLY A 110 6.21 29.95 -2.92
N ILE A 111 5.74 28.78 -2.47
CA ILE A 111 6.56 27.88 -1.67
C ILE A 111 7.49 27.09 -2.59
N PRO A 112 8.81 27.07 -2.32
CA PRO A 112 9.75 26.27 -3.10
C PRO A 112 9.44 24.77 -3.05
N ILE A 113 9.58 24.08 -4.18
CA ILE A 113 9.27 22.64 -4.27
C ILE A 113 10.12 21.80 -3.31
N GLU A 114 11.37 22.21 -3.08
CA GLU A 114 12.28 21.56 -2.15
C GLU A 114 11.75 21.57 -0.71
N ALA A 115 11.14 22.69 -0.29
CA ALA A 115 10.51 22.81 1.02
C ALA A 115 9.29 21.92 1.12
N ILE A 116 8.45 21.87 0.07
CA ILE A 116 7.24 21.04 0.03
C ILE A 116 7.61 19.55 0.11
N VAL A 117 8.56 19.09 -0.68
CA VAL A 117 9.01 17.68 -0.67
C VAL A 117 9.68 17.33 0.66
N THR A 118 10.42 18.26 1.25
CA THR A 118 11.00 18.07 2.59
C THR A 118 9.90 17.85 3.63
N GLU A 119 8.88 18.69 3.63
CA GLU A 119 7.75 18.61 4.58
C GLU A 119 6.99 17.30 4.42
N LEU A 120 6.61 16.95 3.20
CA LEU A 120 5.76 15.77 2.94
C LEU A 120 6.49 14.44 3.09
N VAL A 121 7.79 14.39 2.78
CA VAL A 121 8.51 13.12 2.63
C VAL A 121 9.78 13.05 3.46
N LEU A 122 10.72 14.00 3.27
CA LEU A 122 12.08 13.84 3.77
C LEU A 122 12.23 14.14 5.27
N SER A 123 11.33 14.94 5.86
CA SER A 123 11.30 15.19 7.30
C SER A 123 10.95 13.93 8.12
N GLY A 124 10.23 12.99 7.52
CA GLY A 124 9.71 11.81 8.21
C GLY A 124 8.47 12.08 9.07
N GLU A 125 7.90 13.30 9.05
CA GLU A 125 6.73 13.64 9.87
C GLU A 125 5.50 12.82 9.48
N VAL A 126 5.23 12.68 8.17
CA VAL A 126 4.11 11.86 7.67
C VAL A 126 4.30 10.40 8.05
N GLU A 127 5.51 9.84 7.89
CA GLU A 127 5.84 8.49 8.34
C GLU A 127 5.60 8.33 9.84
N ARG A 128 6.06 9.29 10.65
CA ARG A 128 5.88 9.27 12.11
C ARG A 128 4.40 9.32 12.49
N THR A 129 3.60 10.11 11.80
CA THR A 129 2.14 10.18 12.00
C THR A 129 1.50 8.80 11.79
N TYR A 130 1.80 8.12 10.67
CA TYR A 130 1.28 6.77 10.41
C TYR A 130 1.79 5.74 11.42
N ARG A 131 3.02 5.86 11.88
CA ARG A 131 3.57 5.01 12.94
C ARG A 131 2.80 5.18 14.25
N LEU A 132 2.50 6.41 14.65
CA LEU A 132 1.70 6.72 15.83
C LEU A 132 0.26 6.20 15.70
N LEU A 133 -0.36 6.28 14.52
CA LEU A 133 -1.67 5.65 14.29
C LEU A 133 -1.66 4.16 14.65
N ARG A 134 -0.59 3.45 14.29
CA ARG A 134 -0.42 2.02 14.62
C ARG A 134 -0.15 1.80 16.12
N GLU A 135 0.65 2.65 16.74
CA GLU A 135 1.11 2.49 18.13
C GLU A 135 0.03 2.85 19.15
N VAL A 136 -0.71 3.94 18.92
CA VAL A 136 -1.61 4.54 19.92
C VAL A 136 -3.04 4.77 19.41
N GLY A 137 -3.31 4.53 18.13
CA GLY A 137 -4.61 4.76 17.51
C GLY A 137 -4.87 6.23 17.16
N TYR A 138 -5.94 6.45 16.38
CA TYR A 138 -6.27 7.75 15.80
C TYR A 138 -6.54 8.85 16.86
N ALA A 139 -7.32 8.54 17.88
CA ALA A 139 -7.72 9.52 18.87
C ALA A 139 -6.51 10.08 19.63
N VAL A 140 -5.65 9.19 20.12
CA VAL A 140 -4.44 9.59 20.88
C VAL A 140 -3.41 10.23 19.97
N GLN A 141 -3.26 9.71 18.72
CA GLN A 141 -2.32 10.33 17.76
C GLN A 141 -2.63 11.80 17.52
N SER A 142 -3.91 12.18 17.42
CA SER A 142 -4.30 13.58 17.21
C SER A 142 -3.85 14.52 18.33
N GLU A 143 -3.69 14.03 19.56
CA GLU A 143 -3.26 14.81 20.72
C GLU A 143 -1.77 15.19 20.68
N PHE A 144 -0.96 14.54 19.83
CA PHE A 144 0.43 14.93 19.62
C PHE A 144 0.59 16.23 18.82
N HIS A 145 -0.49 16.70 18.21
CA HIS A 145 -0.48 17.97 17.49
C HIS A 145 -0.77 19.16 18.43
N SER A 146 -0.23 20.34 18.08
CA SER A 146 -0.56 21.56 18.80
C SER A 146 -2.06 21.88 18.74
N PRO A 147 -2.61 22.62 19.71
CA PRO A 147 -4.01 23.03 19.66
C PRO A 147 -4.40 23.77 18.37
N THR A 148 -3.48 24.57 17.81
CA THR A 148 -3.71 25.27 16.53
C THR A 148 -3.84 24.26 15.38
N SER A 149 -2.98 23.25 15.33
CA SER A 149 -3.02 22.19 14.31
C SER A 149 -4.32 21.38 14.44
N GLN A 150 -4.66 20.92 15.64
CA GLN A 150 -5.89 20.17 15.90
C GLN A 150 -7.13 20.98 15.46
N TYR A 151 -7.22 22.25 15.86
CA TYR A 151 -8.32 23.11 15.46
C TYR A 151 -8.39 23.31 13.96
N GLY A 152 -7.25 23.53 13.32
CA GLY A 152 -7.14 23.67 11.86
C GLY A 152 -7.65 22.43 11.12
N GLN A 153 -7.18 21.25 11.50
CA GLN A 153 -7.59 19.98 10.89
C GLN A 153 -9.10 19.74 11.07
N LEU A 154 -9.61 19.84 12.27
CA LEU A 154 -11.02 19.55 12.58
C LEU A 154 -11.98 20.52 11.88
N THR A 155 -11.68 21.82 11.88
CA THR A 155 -12.58 22.84 11.29
C THR A 155 -12.53 22.89 9.76
N ARG A 156 -11.51 22.33 9.09
CA ARG A 156 -11.40 22.28 7.63
C ARG A 156 -11.84 20.96 7.02
N ARG A 157 -11.98 19.92 7.81
CA ARG A 157 -12.36 18.59 7.33
C ARG A 157 -13.60 18.62 6.43
N GLY A 158 -14.68 19.25 6.86
CA GLY A 158 -15.93 19.32 6.11
C GLY A 158 -15.87 20.10 4.80
N ARG A 159 -14.74 20.78 4.51
CA ARG A 159 -14.59 21.47 3.22
C ARG A 159 -14.37 20.52 2.05
N TYR A 160 -14.05 19.27 2.33
CA TYR A 160 -13.83 18.23 1.31
C TYR A 160 -15.05 17.31 1.14
N ASP A 161 -16.15 17.50 1.88
CA ASP A 161 -17.32 16.62 1.85
C ASP A 161 -18.06 16.63 0.51
N HIS A 162 -17.83 17.64 -0.33
CA HIS A 162 -18.40 17.75 -1.68
C HIS A 162 -17.64 16.91 -2.73
N LEU A 163 -16.45 16.36 -2.41
CA LEU A 163 -15.66 15.55 -3.33
C LEU A 163 -16.17 14.10 -3.30
N ASP A 164 -16.63 13.63 -4.43
CA ASP A 164 -17.15 12.26 -4.57
C ASP A 164 -16.02 11.26 -4.82
N PHE A 165 -15.28 10.91 -3.77
CA PHE A 165 -14.30 9.84 -3.82
C PHE A 165 -14.94 8.46 -3.93
N VAL A 166 -16.14 8.28 -3.35
CA VAL A 166 -16.77 6.97 -3.20
C VAL A 166 -17.15 6.37 -4.56
N THR A 167 -17.70 7.15 -5.47
CA THR A 167 -18.09 6.65 -6.80
C THR A 167 -16.89 6.13 -7.58
N THR A 168 -15.78 6.90 -7.59
CA THR A 168 -14.55 6.48 -8.27
C THR A 168 -13.93 5.25 -7.60
N MET A 169 -13.84 5.23 -6.28
CA MET A 169 -13.27 4.11 -5.53
C MET A 169 -14.09 2.82 -5.70
N ARG A 170 -15.42 2.95 -5.75
CA ARG A 170 -16.31 1.80 -6.01
C ARG A 170 -16.08 1.23 -7.40
N ALA A 171 -16.02 2.06 -8.42
CA ALA A 171 -15.77 1.59 -9.79
C ALA A 171 -14.43 0.83 -9.90
N LEU A 172 -13.37 1.31 -9.28
CA LEU A 172 -12.07 0.64 -9.25
C LEU A 172 -12.09 -0.68 -8.45
N ALA A 173 -12.81 -0.70 -7.33
CA ALA A 173 -13.01 -1.95 -6.56
C ALA A 173 -13.81 -2.99 -7.35
N ASP A 174 -14.84 -2.56 -8.10
CA ASP A 174 -15.64 -3.41 -8.98
C ASP A 174 -14.79 -3.99 -10.13
N ASP A 175 -13.80 -3.26 -10.63
CA ASP A 175 -12.84 -3.76 -11.65
C ASP A 175 -11.97 -4.89 -11.08
N ILE A 176 -11.57 -4.78 -9.82
CA ILE A 176 -10.81 -5.84 -9.15
C ILE A 176 -11.72 -7.05 -8.91
N GLU A 177 -12.88 -6.87 -8.28
CA GLU A 177 -13.77 -7.95 -7.87
C GLU A 177 -14.34 -8.72 -9.07
N SER A 178 -14.64 -8.03 -10.17
CA SER A 178 -15.14 -8.67 -11.40
C SER A 178 -14.07 -9.42 -12.21
N GLY A 179 -12.80 -9.27 -11.89
CA GLY A 179 -11.68 -9.83 -12.64
C GLY A 179 -11.26 -9.02 -13.87
N ARG A 180 -11.86 -7.86 -14.15
CA ARG A 180 -11.46 -7.02 -15.30
C ARG A 180 -9.99 -6.61 -15.20
N PHE A 181 -9.53 -6.20 -14.00
CA PHE A 181 -8.11 -5.92 -13.82
C PHE A 181 -7.23 -7.16 -14.02
N ALA A 182 -7.70 -8.34 -13.61
CA ALA A 182 -6.96 -9.59 -13.84
C ALA A 182 -6.75 -9.88 -15.31
N ASP A 183 -7.78 -9.66 -16.13
CA ASP A 183 -7.70 -9.84 -17.59
C ASP A 183 -6.80 -8.79 -18.25
N GLU A 184 -6.90 -7.53 -17.82
CA GLU A 184 -6.02 -6.43 -18.25
C GLU A 184 -4.55 -6.75 -17.96
N TRP A 185 -4.25 -7.19 -16.74
CA TRP A 185 -2.90 -7.56 -16.34
C TRP A 185 -2.33 -8.75 -17.12
N ASP A 186 -3.15 -9.77 -17.36
CA ASP A 186 -2.73 -10.92 -18.16
C ASP A 186 -2.40 -10.49 -19.60
N ALA A 187 -3.22 -9.63 -20.21
CA ALA A 187 -2.96 -9.07 -21.53
C ALA A 187 -1.68 -8.21 -21.57
N GLU A 188 -1.48 -7.37 -20.57
CA GLU A 188 -0.28 -6.52 -20.44
C GLU A 188 0.99 -7.37 -20.30
N ARG A 189 0.94 -8.42 -19.48
CA ARG A 189 2.05 -9.37 -19.30
C ARG A 189 2.38 -10.10 -20.61
N ASP A 190 1.36 -10.61 -21.30
CA ASP A 190 1.52 -11.39 -22.52
C ASP A 190 2.05 -10.52 -23.69
N ALA A 191 1.78 -9.21 -23.65
CA ALA A 191 2.34 -8.21 -24.56
C ALA A 191 3.77 -7.74 -24.19
N GLY A 192 4.35 -8.20 -23.08
CA GLY A 192 5.70 -7.82 -22.64
C GLY A 192 5.77 -6.48 -21.90
N TYR A 193 4.69 -6.06 -21.23
CA TYR A 193 4.62 -4.89 -20.35
C TYR A 193 4.77 -3.50 -21.01
N PRO A 194 4.18 -3.25 -22.20
CA PRO A 194 4.40 -1.98 -22.93
C PRO A 194 3.88 -0.76 -22.16
N ASN A 195 2.69 -0.85 -21.55
CA ASN A 195 2.13 0.25 -20.77
C ASN A 195 2.89 0.48 -19.46
N LEU A 196 3.29 -0.57 -18.78
CA LEU A 196 4.05 -0.47 -17.54
C LEU A 196 5.40 0.22 -17.78
N VAL A 197 6.10 -0.12 -18.85
CA VAL A 197 7.37 0.54 -19.26
C VAL A 197 7.14 2.02 -19.53
N ARG A 198 6.15 2.35 -20.35
CA ARG A 198 5.80 3.73 -20.68
C ARG A 198 5.42 4.56 -19.45
N LEU A 199 4.59 4.02 -18.58
CA LEU A 199 4.15 4.72 -17.35
C LEU A 199 5.30 4.93 -16.36
N ARG A 200 6.19 3.96 -16.22
CA ARG A 200 7.41 4.13 -15.40
C ARG A 200 8.30 5.26 -15.91
N GLU A 201 8.49 5.35 -17.22
CA GLU A 201 9.25 6.45 -17.82
C GLU A 201 8.59 7.81 -17.57
N GLN A 202 7.27 7.87 -17.70
CA GLN A 202 6.50 9.09 -17.52
C GLN A 202 6.51 9.58 -16.04
N TYR A 203 6.34 8.70 -15.07
CA TYR A 203 6.09 9.07 -13.66
C TYR A 203 7.30 8.88 -12.74
N ALA A 204 8.29 8.11 -13.14
CA ALA A 204 9.50 7.84 -12.36
C ALA A 204 10.76 7.81 -13.24
N GLY A 205 10.78 8.62 -14.28
CA GLY A 205 11.88 8.71 -15.23
C GLY A 205 13.13 9.40 -14.67
N PRO A 206 14.19 9.54 -15.48
CA PRO A 206 15.49 10.07 -15.05
C PRO A 206 15.44 11.44 -14.37
N ALA A 207 14.60 12.35 -14.87
CA ALA A 207 14.48 13.71 -14.32
C ALA A 207 13.96 13.72 -12.87
N VAL A 208 13.01 12.86 -12.53
CA VAL A 208 12.51 12.72 -11.16
C VAL A 208 13.61 12.20 -10.24
N ARG A 209 14.33 11.17 -10.67
CA ARG A 209 15.44 10.58 -9.90
C ARG A 209 16.60 11.55 -9.68
N GLU A 210 16.92 12.36 -10.68
CA GLU A 210 17.96 13.38 -10.60
C GLU A 210 17.57 14.46 -9.57
N PHE A 211 16.34 14.96 -9.62
CA PHE A 211 15.80 15.92 -8.64
C PHE A 211 15.85 15.35 -7.21
N GLU A 212 15.34 14.16 -6.99
CA GLU A 212 15.36 13.52 -5.68
C GLU A 212 16.77 13.29 -5.15
N THR A 213 17.70 12.88 -5.99
CA THR A 213 19.11 12.65 -5.64
C THR A 213 19.78 13.96 -5.23
N GLU A 214 19.57 15.03 -5.99
CA GLU A 214 20.17 16.33 -5.69
C GLU A 214 19.60 16.93 -4.40
N LEU A 215 18.29 16.85 -4.21
CA LEU A 215 17.65 17.33 -2.98
C LEU A 215 18.17 16.60 -1.73
N ARG A 216 18.30 15.29 -1.78
CA ARG A 216 18.87 14.49 -0.67
C ARG A 216 20.32 14.87 -0.40
N ARG A 217 21.10 15.09 -1.45
CA ARG A 217 22.51 15.54 -1.33
C ARG A 217 22.59 16.91 -0.62
N GLN A 218 21.74 17.85 -0.97
CA GLN A 218 21.71 19.19 -0.36
C GLN A 218 21.32 19.11 1.14
N LEU A 219 20.45 18.17 1.50
CA LEU A 219 20.04 17.96 2.90
C LEU A 219 21.00 17.08 3.70
N GLY A 220 22.12 16.66 3.12
CA GLY A 220 23.10 15.77 3.78
C GLY A 220 22.55 14.36 4.03
N GLN A 221 21.46 13.98 3.38
CA GLN A 221 20.93 12.63 3.41
C GLN A 221 21.67 11.77 2.37
N GLY A 222 21.99 10.52 2.70
CA GLY A 222 22.69 9.62 1.79
C GLY A 222 21.98 9.42 0.46
N ALA A 223 22.69 8.81 -0.52
CA ALA A 223 22.11 8.48 -1.81
C ALA A 223 20.88 7.54 -1.65
N LEU A 224 19.96 7.61 -2.61
CA LEU A 224 18.89 6.63 -2.72
C LEU A 224 19.49 5.23 -2.86
N THR A 225 19.20 4.34 -1.93
CA THR A 225 19.55 2.93 -2.07
C THR A 225 18.58 2.27 -3.05
N SER A 226 19.15 1.64 -4.07
CA SER A 226 18.39 0.86 -5.07
C SER A 226 17.81 -0.42 -4.46
#